data_0d8625fe3a0962aa8c4a5fd9e89ca07e
#
_entry.id   0d8625fe3a0962aa8c4a5fd9e89ca07e
#
_cell.length_a   1.000
_cell.length_b   1.000
_cell.length_c   1.000
_cell.angle_alpha   90.00
_cell.angle_beta   90.00
_cell.angle_gamma   90.00
#
_symmetry.space_group_name_H-M   'P 1'
#
loop_
_entity.id
_entity.type
_entity.pdbx_description
1 polymer ?
#
loop_
_entity_poly.entity_id
_entity_poly.type
_entity_poly.pdbx_seq_one_letter_code
_entity_poly.pdbx_strand_id
1 'polypeptide(L)'
;MSLQSIAAKIMFKLPDPILGKIMKFVSPKKDTPNELDPKKYWHLHGNWAPIKEEKSINNLEVIGEIPKELNGQYIRNGMNPRSGYSDHWFFGNGMVHGINIQDGKASYKNRYVKTPYYDDDMDMMSSSFDLKASPANTHVIRHAGKILALEEAHFPWIIDDNLNTIGHHDFNGKLDGPMTAHPRVCPETNELLFFGYRMMGKPYLMYYRVSPEGELV
;
A
#
# COMPACT_ATOMS: atom_id res chain seq x y z
N MET A 1 -0.99 -20.73 -34.39
CA MET A 1 -1.01 -19.79 -33.25
C MET A 1 -2.08 -18.75 -33.53
N SER A 2 -3.01 -18.51 -32.62
CA SER A 2 -4.05 -17.49 -32.81
C SER A 2 -3.44 -16.09 -32.76
N LEU A 3 -4.02 -15.12 -33.46
CA LEU A 3 -3.63 -13.70 -33.40
C LEU A 3 -3.55 -13.19 -31.93
N GLN A 4 -4.44 -13.68 -31.06
CA GLN A 4 -4.44 -13.41 -29.64
C GLN A 4 -3.17 -13.90 -28.92
N SER A 5 -2.66 -15.09 -29.28
CA SER A 5 -1.42 -15.65 -28.73
C SER A 5 -0.18 -14.89 -29.18
N ILE A 6 -0.18 -14.30 -30.39
CA ILE A 6 0.91 -13.48 -30.90
C ILE A 6 0.87 -12.10 -30.24
N ALA A 7 -0.30 -11.48 -30.16
CA ALA A 7 -0.49 -10.19 -29.48
C ALA A 7 -0.07 -10.25 -28.00
N ALA A 8 -0.46 -11.30 -27.29
CA ALA A 8 -0.02 -11.51 -25.91
C ALA A 8 1.51 -11.61 -25.79
N LYS A 9 2.18 -12.40 -26.66
CA LYS A 9 3.64 -12.52 -26.65
C LYS A 9 4.39 -11.22 -26.98
N ILE A 10 3.80 -10.34 -27.76
CA ILE A 10 4.37 -9.02 -28.08
C ILE A 10 4.14 -8.09 -26.88
N MET A 11 2.95 -8.10 -26.30
CA MET A 11 2.56 -7.26 -25.17
C MET A 11 3.46 -7.50 -23.95
N PHE A 12 3.78 -8.76 -23.64
CA PHE A 12 4.68 -9.12 -22.53
C PHE A 12 6.19 -8.86 -22.77
N LYS A 13 6.55 -8.31 -23.93
CA LYS A 13 7.92 -7.83 -24.20
C LYS A 13 8.06 -6.31 -24.01
N LEU A 14 6.96 -5.62 -23.77
CA LEU A 14 6.99 -4.19 -23.49
C LEU A 14 7.51 -3.91 -22.07
N PRO A 15 8.20 -2.79 -21.85
CA PRO A 15 8.53 -2.35 -20.49
C PRO A 15 7.28 -2.24 -19.62
N ASP A 16 7.39 -2.69 -18.35
CA ASP A 16 6.27 -2.75 -17.40
C ASP A 16 5.42 -1.46 -17.34
N PRO A 17 5.99 -0.25 -17.29
CA PRO A 17 5.19 0.97 -17.26
C PRO A 17 4.33 1.21 -18.52
N ILE A 18 4.81 0.76 -19.68
CA ILE A 18 4.05 0.85 -20.93
C ILE A 18 2.93 -0.17 -20.93
N LEU A 19 3.23 -1.38 -20.48
CA LEU A 19 2.26 -2.45 -20.38
C LEU A 19 1.13 -2.09 -19.39
N GLY A 20 1.46 -1.51 -18.24
CA GLY A 20 0.48 -1.01 -17.27
C GLY A 20 -0.48 0.02 -17.88
N LYS A 21 0.01 0.98 -18.64
CA LYS A 21 -0.82 1.97 -19.33
C LYS A 21 -1.75 1.34 -20.38
N ILE A 22 -1.25 0.38 -21.15
CA ILE A 22 -2.06 -0.36 -22.13
C ILE A 22 -3.14 -1.17 -21.40
N MET A 23 -2.78 -1.88 -20.34
CA MET A 23 -3.72 -2.67 -19.55
C MET A 23 -4.81 -1.80 -18.93
N LYS A 24 -4.48 -0.63 -18.40
CA LYS A 24 -5.47 0.35 -17.93
C LYS A 24 -6.48 0.74 -19.02
N PHE A 25 -6.01 0.91 -20.24
CA PHE A 25 -6.86 1.30 -21.36
C PHE A 25 -7.77 0.17 -21.88
N VAL A 26 -7.27 -1.08 -21.84
CA VAL A 26 -8.01 -2.25 -22.34
C VAL A 26 -8.79 -3.00 -21.25
N SER A 27 -8.52 -2.73 -19.97
CA SER A 27 -9.28 -3.31 -18.87
C SER A 27 -10.71 -2.74 -18.87
N PRO A 28 -11.74 -3.60 -18.84
CA PRO A 28 -13.11 -3.13 -18.77
C PRO A 28 -13.30 -2.34 -17.47
N LYS A 29 -13.76 -1.10 -17.58
CA LYS A 29 -14.20 -0.35 -16.40
C LYS A 29 -15.34 -1.12 -15.76
N LYS A 30 -15.16 -1.54 -14.52
CA LYS A 30 -16.27 -2.14 -13.76
C LYS A 30 -17.18 -0.99 -13.31
N ASP A 31 -18.43 -1.06 -13.75
CA ASP A 31 -19.44 -0.12 -13.28
C ASP A 31 -19.68 -0.33 -11.78
N THR A 32 -19.67 0.77 -11.04
CA THR A 32 -20.08 0.74 -9.64
C THR A 32 -21.55 0.35 -9.59
N PRO A 33 -21.95 -0.70 -8.85
CA PRO A 33 -23.36 -1.05 -8.70
C PRO A 33 -24.17 0.12 -8.15
N ASN A 34 -25.39 0.31 -8.65
CA ASN A 34 -26.29 1.37 -8.17
C ASN A 34 -26.64 1.19 -6.68
N GLU A 35 -26.70 -0.06 -6.22
CA GLU A 35 -26.88 -0.40 -4.81
C GLU A 35 -25.80 -1.39 -4.36
N LEU A 36 -25.25 -1.13 -3.18
CA LEU A 36 -24.28 -2.00 -2.54
C LEU A 36 -24.99 -2.87 -1.50
N ASP A 37 -25.41 -4.07 -1.89
CA ASP A 37 -26.00 -5.04 -0.95
C ASP A 37 -25.03 -5.32 0.22
N PRO A 38 -25.40 -5.03 1.48
CA PRO A 38 -24.53 -5.24 2.64
C PRO A 38 -24.09 -6.67 2.85
N LYS A 39 -24.86 -7.66 2.36
CA LYS A 39 -24.49 -9.07 2.45
C LYS A 39 -23.37 -9.44 1.48
N LYS A 40 -23.37 -8.83 0.30
CA LYS A 40 -22.36 -9.06 -0.74
C LYS A 40 -21.12 -8.17 -0.53
N TYR A 41 -21.35 -6.91 -0.21
CA TYR A 41 -20.29 -5.89 -0.05
C TYR A 41 -20.12 -5.47 1.43
N TRP A 42 -20.15 -6.45 2.34
CA TRP A 42 -20.06 -6.22 3.78
C TRP A 42 -18.85 -5.36 4.19
N HIS A 43 -17.74 -5.46 3.42
CA HIS A 43 -16.51 -4.70 3.61
C HIS A 43 -16.61 -3.22 3.21
N LEU A 44 -17.76 -2.77 2.74
CA LEU A 44 -18.05 -1.37 2.41
C LEU A 44 -19.11 -0.76 3.34
N HIS A 45 -19.52 -1.49 4.40
CA HIS A 45 -20.59 -1.08 5.30
C HIS A 45 -20.17 -1.08 6.77
N GLY A 46 -20.91 -0.35 7.60
CA GLY A 46 -20.71 -0.29 9.04
C GLY A 46 -19.31 0.21 9.40
N ASN A 47 -18.63 -0.50 10.27
CA ASN A 47 -17.26 -0.16 10.70
C ASN A 47 -16.20 -0.31 9.59
N TRP A 48 -16.55 -0.94 8.48
CA TRP A 48 -15.69 -1.16 7.33
C TRP A 48 -15.94 -0.14 6.20
N ALA A 49 -16.96 0.72 6.36
CA ALA A 49 -17.32 1.68 5.34
C ALA A 49 -16.12 2.61 5.01
N PRO A 50 -15.88 2.88 3.72
CA PRO A 50 -14.79 3.75 3.32
C PRO A 50 -14.94 5.16 3.92
N ILE A 51 -13.83 5.68 4.41
CA ILE A 51 -13.71 7.05 4.92
C ILE A 51 -13.47 7.98 3.74
N LYS A 52 -14.33 8.99 3.56
CA LYS A 52 -14.29 9.90 2.40
C LYS A 52 -13.31 11.06 2.58
N GLU A 53 -12.96 11.40 3.82
CA GLU A 53 -12.23 12.63 4.14
C GLU A 53 -10.91 12.35 4.84
N GLU A 54 -9.88 13.06 4.42
CA GLU A 54 -8.64 13.19 5.19
C GLU A 54 -8.86 14.18 6.34
N LYS A 55 -8.54 13.78 7.57
CA LYS A 55 -8.75 14.56 8.79
C LYS A 55 -7.46 14.79 9.55
N SER A 56 -7.43 15.87 10.31
CA SER A 56 -6.44 16.14 11.36
C SER A 56 -7.18 16.68 12.56
N ILE A 57 -7.10 15.97 13.69
CA ILE A 57 -7.73 16.34 14.95
C ILE A 57 -6.63 16.49 15.98
N ASN A 58 -6.33 17.71 16.38
CA ASN A 58 -5.18 17.99 17.25
C ASN A 58 -5.40 17.58 18.71
N ASN A 59 -6.65 17.55 19.18
CA ASN A 59 -7.01 17.14 20.52
C ASN A 59 -8.18 16.17 20.44
N LEU A 60 -7.92 14.91 20.75
CA LEU A 60 -8.97 13.92 20.97
C LEU A 60 -9.51 14.04 22.40
N GLU A 61 -10.79 13.81 22.58
CA GLU A 61 -11.36 13.58 23.89
C GLU A 61 -10.77 12.30 24.50
N VAL A 62 -10.31 12.41 25.74
CA VAL A 62 -9.76 11.28 26.50
C VAL A 62 -10.73 10.93 27.61
N ILE A 63 -11.23 9.70 27.59
CA ILE A 63 -12.04 9.16 28.69
C ILE A 63 -11.10 8.36 29.61
N GLY A 64 -10.93 8.85 30.82
CA GLY A 64 -9.93 8.36 31.77
C GLY A 64 -8.62 9.13 31.66
N GLU A 65 -7.49 8.45 31.84
CA GLU A 65 -6.16 9.04 31.87
C GLU A 65 -5.19 8.26 30.98
N ILE A 66 -4.43 8.97 30.17
CA ILE A 66 -3.31 8.40 29.42
C ILE A 66 -2.05 8.53 30.28
N PRO A 67 -1.33 7.41 30.57
CA PRO A 67 -0.06 7.48 31.29
C PRO A 67 0.92 8.44 30.63
N LYS A 68 1.59 9.29 31.41
CA LYS A 68 2.52 10.31 30.89
C LYS A 68 3.77 9.71 30.24
N GLU A 69 4.10 8.49 30.62
CA GLU A 69 5.21 7.71 30.07
C GLU A 69 4.91 7.19 28.66
N LEU A 70 3.62 7.11 28.29
CA LEU A 70 3.21 6.67 26.96
C LEU A 70 3.32 7.83 25.98
N ASN A 71 4.43 7.86 25.25
CA ASN A 71 4.69 8.82 24.19
C ASN A 71 5.05 8.09 22.91
N GLY A 72 4.49 8.52 21.77
CA GLY A 72 4.77 7.93 20.48
C GLY A 72 3.61 8.00 19.52
N GLN A 73 3.75 7.31 18.41
CA GLN A 73 2.76 7.28 17.35
C GLN A 73 2.36 5.84 17.05
N TYR A 74 1.06 5.56 17.13
CA TYR A 74 0.46 4.34 16.60
C TYR A 74 -0.03 4.60 15.18
N ILE A 75 0.43 3.81 14.22
CA ILE A 75 0.03 3.92 12.82
C ILE A 75 -0.54 2.59 12.36
N ARG A 76 -1.66 2.63 11.65
CA ARG A 76 -2.22 1.48 10.94
C ARG A 76 -2.49 1.83 9.49
N ASN A 77 -2.43 0.83 8.63
CA ASN A 77 -2.79 0.93 7.22
C ASN A 77 -4.01 0.04 6.92
N GLY A 78 -4.73 0.37 5.89
CA GLY A 78 -5.84 -0.44 5.42
C GLY A 78 -6.37 0.06 4.09
N MET A 79 -7.11 -0.83 3.40
CA MET A 79 -7.76 -0.45 2.16
C MET A 79 -8.90 0.54 2.45
N ASN A 80 -9.00 1.56 1.63
CA ASN A 80 -10.03 2.58 1.67
C ASN A 80 -10.31 3.06 0.25
N PRO A 81 -11.22 2.42 -0.50
CA PRO A 81 -11.45 2.78 -1.88
C PRO A 81 -11.96 4.21 -2.01
N ARG A 82 -11.23 5.05 -2.72
CA ARG A 82 -11.54 6.48 -2.92
C ARG A 82 -12.90 6.69 -3.59
N SER A 83 -13.26 5.82 -4.52
CA SER A 83 -14.56 5.81 -5.17
C SER A 83 -15.72 5.44 -4.24
N GLY A 84 -15.44 4.90 -3.05
CA GLY A 84 -16.43 4.30 -2.15
C GLY A 84 -16.82 2.87 -2.52
N TYR A 85 -16.22 2.31 -3.58
CA TYR A 85 -16.51 0.97 -4.06
C TYR A 85 -15.25 0.15 -4.31
N SER A 86 -15.31 -1.13 -3.97
CA SER A 86 -14.41 -2.19 -4.38
C SER A 86 -15.16 -3.51 -4.43
N ASP A 87 -14.90 -4.34 -5.41
CA ASP A 87 -15.49 -5.67 -5.53
C ASP A 87 -14.78 -6.72 -4.67
N HIS A 88 -13.68 -6.36 -4.02
CA HIS A 88 -12.93 -7.25 -3.15
C HIS A 88 -12.34 -6.48 -1.96
N TRP A 89 -12.32 -7.13 -0.78
CA TRP A 89 -11.84 -6.51 0.44
C TRP A 89 -10.37 -6.05 0.40
N PHE A 90 -9.53 -6.73 -0.37
CA PHE A 90 -8.12 -6.35 -0.47
C PHE A 90 -7.85 -5.28 -1.52
N PHE A 91 -8.83 -4.90 -2.32
CA PHE A 91 -8.66 -3.94 -3.41
C PHE A 91 -9.18 -2.57 -2.99
N GLY A 92 -8.35 -1.57 -3.17
CA GLY A 92 -8.66 -0.19 -2.84
C GLY A 92 -7.41 0.58 -2.49
N ASN A 93 -7.54 1.89 -2.47
CA ASN A 93 -6.44 2.79 -2.13
C ASN A 93 -6.03 2.62 -0.66
N GLY A 94 -4.75 2.69 -0.38
CA GLY A 94 -4.24 2.68 0.99
C GLY A 94 -4.57 3.98 1.71
N MET A 95 -5.11 3.85 2.92
CA MET A 95 -5.25 4.97 3.85
C MET A 95 -4.56 4.62 5.16
N VAL A 96 -3.62 5.46 5.55
CA VAL A 96 -2.95 5.36 6.84
C VAL A 96 -3.65 6.21 7.88
N HIS A 97 -3.74 5.67 9.08
CA HIS A 97 -4.34 6.31 10.25
C HIS A 97 -3.29 6.37 11.36
N GLY A 98 -3.07 7.53 11.92
CA GLY A 98 -2.11 7.74 13.00
C GLY A 98 -2.79 8.35 14.22
N ILE A 99 -2.46 7.79 15.39
CA ILE A 99 -2.74 8.41 16.68
C ILE A 99 -1.39 8.77 17.28
N ASN A 100 -1.16 10.07 17.51
CA ASN A 100 0.02 10.54 18.23
C ASN A 100 -0.37 10.80 19.69
N ILE A 101 0.38 10.21 20.60
CA ILE A 101 0.21 10.36 22.04
C ILE A 101 1.45 11.08 22.57
N GLN A 102 1.22 12.17 23.29
CA GLN A 102 2.28 12.94 23.90
C GLN A 102 1.77 13.64 25.14
N ASP A 103 2.49 13.49 26.27
CA ASP A 103 2.21 14.15 27.54
C ASP A 103 0.75 14.01 28.02
N GLY A 104 0.18 12.81 27.90
CA GLY A 104 -1.20 12.51 28.29
C GLY A 104 -2.27 13.07 27.33
N LYS A 105 -1.89 13.56 26.16
CA LYS A 105 -2.80 14.04 25.11
C LYS A 105 -2.73 13.14 23.89
N ALA A 106 -3.83 13.10 23.14
CA ALA A 106 -3.87 12.34 21.89
C ALA A 106 -4.36 13.22 20.75
N SER A 107 -3.80 12.99 19.57
CA SER A 107 -4.25 13.57 18.31
C SER A 107 -4.42 12.48 17.26
N TYR A 108 -5.21 12.76 16.23
CA TYR A 108 -5.49 11.81 15.15
C TYR A 108 -5.26 12.45 13.79
N LYS A 109 -4.76 11.65 12.88
CA LYS A 109 -4.62 12.03 11.47
C LYS A 109 -4.85 10.81 10.58
N ASN A 110 -5.51 11.00 9.44
CA ASN A 110 -5.54 10.00 8.37
C ASN A 110 -5.17 10.63 7.04
N ARG A 111 -4.48 9.85 6.19
CA ARG A 111 -4.06 10.28 4.85
C ARG A 111 -4.10 9.11 3.89
N TYR A 112 -4.48 9.37 2.65
CA TYR A 112 -4.24 8.44 1.56
C TYR A 112 -2.75 8.34 1.24
N VAL A 113 -2.29 7.14 0.90
CA VAL A 113 -0.97 6.97 0.29
C VAL A 113 -1.12 7.26 -1.20
N LYS A 114 -0.59 8.42 -1.62
CA LYS A 114 -0.72 8.94 -2.99
C LYS A 114 0.35 8.34 -3.89
N THR A 115 -0.01 7.27 -4.56
CA THR A 115 0.80 6.51 -5.50
C THR A 115 0.20 6.63 -6.90
N PRO A 116 0.84 6.17 -7.99
CA PRO A 116 0.19 6.11 -9.29
C PRO A 116 -1.13 5.34 -9.30
N TYR A 117 -1.28 4.33 -8.43
CA TYR A 117 -2.56 3.64 -8.25
C TYR A 117 -3.67 4.59 -7.77
N TYR A 118 -3.34 5.50 -6.86
CA TYR A 118 -4.26 6.52 -6.36
C TYR A 118 -4.51 7.63 -7.39
N ASP A 119 -3.44 8.18 -7.97
CA ASP A 119 -3.51 9.36 -8.84
C ASP A 119 -4.20 9.05 -10.17
N ASP A 120 -3.90 7.89 -10.74
CA ASP A 120 -4.40 7.43 -12.03
C ASP A 120 -5.69 6.60 -11.94
N ASP A 121 -6.25 6.40 -10.74
CA ASP A 121 -7.44 5.57 -10.50
C ASP A 121 -7.31 4.18 -11.15
N MET A 122 -6.17 3.52 -10.92
CA MET A 122 -5.86 2.21 -11.48
C MET A 122 -6.62 1.10 -10.78
N ASP A 123 -6.85 0.01 -11.50
CA ASP A 123 -7.30 -1.26 -10.92
C ASP A 123 -6.12 -2.20 -10.64
N MET A 124 -6.37 -3.31 -9.95
CA MET A 124 -5.33 -4.29 -9.60
C MET A 124 -4.69 -4.94 -10.83
N MET A 125 -5.42 -5.11 -11.93
CA MET A 125 -4.89 -5.70 -13.15
C MET A 125 -3.86 -4.76 -13.80
N SER A 126 -4.21 -3.50 -13.98
CA SER A 126 -3.33 -2.50 -14.59
C SER A 126 -2.13 -2.17 -13.71
N SER A 127 -2.30 -2.11 -12.39
CA SER A 127 -1.22 -1.84 -11.45
C SER A 127 -0.19 -2.97 -11.36
N SER A 128 -0.60 -4.22 -11.59
CA SER A 128 0.28 -5.39 -11.51
C SER A 128 1.48 -5.37 -12.46
N PHE A 129 1.49 -4.46 -13.43
CA PHE A 129 2.58 -4.28 -14.39
C PHE A 129 3.46 -3.05 -14.11
N ASP A 130 3.23 -2.35 -13.00
CA ASP A 130 4.05 -1.23 -12.58
C ASP A 130 4.34 -1.32 -11.09
N LEU A 131 5.55 -1.72 -10.72
CA LEU A 131 5.96 -1.86 -9.32
C LEU A 131 5.79 -0.58 -8.49
N LYS A 132 5.68 0.60 -9.12
CA LYS A 132 5.41 1.87 -8.44
C LYS A 132 3.92 2.11 -8.21
N ALA A 133 3.05 1.45 -8.98
CA ALA A 133 1.61 1.63 -8.88
C ALA A 133 0.99 0.81 -7.73
N SER A 134 1.59 0.92 -6.55
CA SER A 134 1.14 0.20 -5.36
C SER A 134 -0.18 0.76 -4.82
N PRO A 135 -1.16 -0.07 -4.49
CA PRO A 135 -2.28 0.37 -3.64
C PRO A 135 -1.84 0.75 -2.23
N ALA A 136 -0.67 0.29 -1.76
CA ALA A 136 -0.05 0.62 -0.49
C ALA A 136 -1.04 0.52 0.71
N ASN A 137 -1.82 -0.55 0.77
CA ASN A 137 -3.03 -0.63 1.59
C ASN A 137 -3.02 -1.73 2.66
N THR A 138 -1.90 -2.43 2.86
CA THR A 138 -1.91 -3.64 3.68
C THR A 138 -1.23 -3.45 5.03
N HIS A 139 -0.01 -2.92 5.06
CA HIS A 139 0.79 -2.83 6.28
C HIS A 139 1.60 -1.53 6.33
N VAL A 140 2.05 -1.18 7.51
CA VAL A 140 2.99 -0.09 7.73
C VAL A 140 4.04 -0.52 8.74
N ILE A 141 5.31 -0.27 8.44
CA ILE A 141 6.43 -0.56 9.33
C ILE A 141 7.38 0.63 9.40
N ARG A 142 8.16 0.70 10.46
CA ARG A 142 9.30 1.61 10.58
C ARG A 142 10.60 0.81 10.52
N HIS A 143 11.53 1.22 9.63
CA HIS A 143 12.87 0.67 9.57
C HIS A 143 13.86 1.74 9.08
N ALA A 144 15.08 1.77 9.63
CA ALA A 144 16.13 2.71 9.26
C ALA A 144 15.66 4.18 9.15
N GLY A 145 14.83 4.62 10.10
CA GLY A 145 14.30 5.99 10.13
C GLY A 145 13.18 6.28 9.13
N LYS A 146 12.78 5.31 8.28
CA LYS A 146 11.70 5.47 7.31
C LYS A 146 10.43 4.77 7.79
N ILE A 147 9.27 5.34 7.46
CA ILE A 147 7.97 4.67 7.59
C ILE A 147 7.57 4.20 6.20
N LEU A 148 7.33 2.89 6.07
CA LEU A 148 7.02 2.25 4.79
C LEU A 148 5.58 1.75 4.80
N ALA A 149 4.78 2.24 3.86
CA ALA A 149 3.45 1.71 3.55
C ALA A 149 3.61 0.61 2.48
N LEU A 150 3.06 -0.57 2.76
CA LEU A 150 3.32 -1.81 2.03
C LEU A 150 2.04 -2.39 1.43
N GLU A 151 2.26 -3.11 0.33
CA GLU A 151 1.33 -4.05 -0.31
C GLU A 151 2.17 -5.19 -0.90
N GLU A 152 1.57 -6.34 -1.24
CA GLU A 152 2.28 -7.60 -1.51
C GLU A 152 3.09 -7.64 -2.82
N ALA A 153 2.69 -6.88 -3.84
CA ALA A 153 3.17 -7.09 -5.22
C ALA A 153 3.90 -5.88 -5.82
N HIS A 154 4.21 -4.86 -5.00
CA HIS A 154 4.75 -3.60 -5.47
C HIS A 154 5.95 -3.12 -4.62
N PHE A 155 6.54 -2.00 -5.01
CA PHE A 155 7.51 -1.30 -4.16
C PHE A 155 6.83 -0.70 -2.93
N PRO A 156 7.53 -0.68 -1.77
CA PRO A 156 7.08 0.07 -0.60
C PRO A 156 7.07 1.58 -0.90
N TRP A 157 6.19 2.31 -0.20
CA TRP A 157 6.10 3.75 -0.30
C TRP A 157 6.47 4.40 1.03
N ILE A 158 7.33 5.40 0.98
CA ILE A 158 7.73 6.17 2.16
C ILE A 158 6.65 7.19 2.48
N ILE A 159 6.27 7.26 3.75
CA ILE A 159 5.47 8.33 4.33
C ILE A 159 6.25 9.03 5.44
N ASP A 160 5.96 10.30 5.69
CA ASP A 160 6.55 11.06 6.80
C ASP A 160 5.78 10.85 8.12
N ASP A 161 6.27 11.43 9.22
CA ASP A 161 5.59 11.38 10.54
C ASP A 161 4.24 12.12 10.55
N ASN A 162 3.95 12.93 9.53
CA ASN A 162 2.66 13.55 9.28
C ASN A 162 1.74 12.73 8.38
N LEU A 163 2.17 11.51 8.02
CA LEU A 163 1.51 10.58 7.12
C LEU A 163 1.44 11.06 5.67
N ASN A 164 2.20 12.09 5.28
CA ASN A 164 2.25 12.51 3.88
C ASN A 164 3.10 11.55 3.06
N THR A 165 2.68 11.27 1.85
CA THR A 165 3.42 10.43 0.92
C THR A 165 4.66 11.18 0.42
N ILE A 166 5.82 10.55 0.49
CA ILE A 166 7.10 11.10 0.03
C ILE A 166 7.47 10.52 -1.34
N GLY A 167 7.40 9.21 -1.51
CA GLY A 167 7.75 8.53 -2.76
C GLY A 167 7.92 7.03 -2.59
N HIS A 168 8.09 6.32 -3.70
CA HIS A 168 8.42 4.90 -3.66
C HIS A 168 9.84 4.67 -3.15
N HIS A 169 10.09 3.47 -2.63
CA HIS A 169 11.39 3.07 -2.10
C HIS A 169 11.88 1.79 -2.78
N ASP A 170 12.81 1.94 -3.68
CA ASP A 170 13.44 0.84 -4.42
C ASP A 170 14.87 0.54 -3.91
N PHE A 171 15.21 1.02 -2.70
CA PHE A 171 16.53 0.89 -2.09
C PHE A 171 17.66 1.38 -3.03
N ASN A 172 17.48 2.59 -3.57
CA ASN A 172 18.39 3.23 -4.52
C ASN A 172 18.59 2.42 -5.82
N GLY A 173 17.50 1.84 -6.33
CA GLY A 173 17.49 1.04 -7.55
C GLY A 173 18.01 -0.39 -7.38
N LYS A 174 18.30 -0.83 -6.15
CA LYS A 174 18.77 -2.20 -5.88
C LYS A 174 17.63 -3.22 -5.80
N LEU A 175 16.41 -2.80 -5.47
CA LEU A 175 15.26 -3.69 -5.43
C LEU A 175 14.71 -3.88 -6.84
N ASP A 176 14.83 -5.09 -7.36
CA ASP A 176 14.46 -5.47 -8.73
C ASP A 176 13.11 -6.20 -8.83
N GLY A 177 12.37 -6.28 -7.73
CA GLY A 177 11.08 -6.94 -7.65
C GLY A 177 10.19 -6.37 -6.54
N PRO A 178 9.01 -6.96 -6.33
CA PRO A 178 8.09 -6.51 -5.28
C PRO A 178 8.63 -6.84 -3.88
N MET A 179 8.09 -6.13 -2.89
CA MET A 179 8.30 -6.38 -1.47
C MET A 179 7.01 -6.88 -0.84
N THR A 180 7.06 -8.01 -0.12
CA THR A 180 5.91 -8.49 0.66
C THR A 180 5.40 -7.44 1.64
N ALA A 181 4.11 -7.44 1.93
CA ALA A 181 3.54 -6.62 3.00
C ALA A 181 3.86 -7.14 4.41
N HIS A 182 4.49 -8.31 4.53
CA HIS A 182 4.75 -8.98 5.81
C HIS A 182 6.24 -9.19 6.11
N PRO A 183 7.09 -8.15 5.99
CA PRO A 183 8.50 -8.26 6.33
C PRO A 183 8.70 -8.52 7.82
N ARG A 184 9.90 -8.93 8.19
CA ARG A 184 10.28 -9.14 9.59
C ARG A 184 11.56 -8.38 9.90
N VAL A 185 11.58 -7.73 11.04
CA VAL A 185 12.81 -7.15 11.59
C VAL A 185 13.40 -8.16 12.56
N CYS A 186 14.66 -8.53 12.35
CA CYS A 186 15.37 -9.41 13.25
C CYS A 186 15.59 -8.68 14.59
N PRO A 187 15.14 -9.23 15.73
CA PRO A 187 15.28 -8.54 17.01
C PRO A 187 16.73 -8.47 17.51
N GLU A 188 17.62 -9.33 17.00
CA GLU A 188 19.02 -9.37 17.41
C GLU A 188 19.89 -8.44 16.56
N THR A 189 19.68 -8.45 15.23
CA THR A 189 20.53 -7.70 14.29
C THR A 189 19.90 -6.43 13.78
N ASN A 190 18.60 -6.21 14.03
CA ASN A 190 17.81 -5.13 13.47
C ASN A 190 17.78 -5.09 11.92
N GLU A 191 18.14 -6.19 11.28
CA GLU A 191 17.99 -6.35 9.82
C GLU A 191 16.54 -6.53 9.44
N LEU A 192 16.14 -5.93 8.31
CA LEU A 192 14.82 -6.15 7.73
C LEU A 192 14.89 -7.28 6.71
N LEU A 193 14.07 -8.30 6.91
CA LEU A 193 14.01 -9.51 6.09
C LEU A 193 12.68 -9.56 5.38
N PHE A 194 12.70 -9.76 4.07
CA PHE A 194 11.48 -9.88 3.29
C PHE A 194 11.66 -10.75 2.06
N PHE A 195 10.57 -11.12 1.45
CA PHE A 195 10.56 -11.77 0.14
C PHE A 195 9.75 -10.95 -0.86
N GLY A 196 9.97 -11.22 -2.13
CA GLY A 196 9.14 -10.77 -3.23
C GLY A 196 8.84 -11.95 -4.15
N TYR A 197 7.71 -11.90 -4.84
CA TYR A 197 7.37 -12.92 -5.82
C TYR A 197 6.89 -12.28 -7.12
N ARG A 198 7.23 -12.92 -8.24
CA ARG A 198 6.80 -12.48 -9.57
C ARG A 198 5.73 -13.42 -10.09
N MET A 199 4.66 -12.85 -10.61
CA MET A 199 3.62 -13.62 -11.30
C MET A 199 4.14 -14.25 -12.59
N MET A 200 5.11 -13.60 -13.24
CA MET A 200 5.70 -14.04 -14.49
C MET A 200 7.21 -13.82 -14.49
N GLY A 201 7.91 -14.75 -15.15
CA GLY A 201 9.38 -14.72 -15.22
C GLY A 201 10.05 -15.39 -14.03
N LYS A 202 11.32 -15.77 -14.21
CA LYS A 202 12.17 -16.33 -13.16
C LYS A 202 13.16 -15.29 -12.67
N PRO A 203 13.57 -15.34 -11.38
CA PRO A 203 13.06 -16.22 -10.33
C PRO A 203 11.64 -15.82 -9.90
N TYR A 204 10.81 -16.82 -9.56
CA TYR A 204 9.44 -16.56 -9.10
C TYR A 204 9.40 -16.08 -7.65
N LEU A 205 10.38 -16.46 -6.83
CA LEU A 205 10.52 -16.05 -5.43
C LEU A 205 11.93 -15.50 -5.23
N MET A 206 12.03 -14.32 -4.65
CA MET A 206 13.27 -13.66 -4.25
C MET A 206 13.23 -13.42 -2.75
N TYR A 207 14.38 -13.57 -2.10
CA TYR A 207 14.57 -13.23 -0.70
C TYR A 207 15.55 -12.07 -0.59
N TYR A 208 15.24 -11.14 0.28
CA TYR A 208 16.00 -9.91 0.45
C TYR A 208 16.33 -9.67 1.91
N ARG A 209 17.49 -9.07 2.13
CA ARG A 209 17.95 -8.62 3.42
C ARG A 209 18.36 -7.15 3.34
N VAL A 210 17.94 -6.37 4.31
CA VAL A 210 18.29 -4.94 4.43
C VAL A 210 19.03 -4.73 5.74
N SER A 211 20.14 -4.00 5.69
CA SER A 211 20.92 -3.71 6.88
C SER A 211 20.17 -2.81 7.88
N PRO A 212 20.58 -2.71 9.14
CA PRO A 212 19.99 -1.81 10.11
C PRO A 212 19.96 -0.34 9.65
N GLU A 213 20.89 0.06 8.79
CA GLU A 213 21.02 1.41 8.21
C GLU A 213 20.10 1.62 7.00
N GLY A 214 19.43 0.55 6.51
CA GLY A 214 18.48 0.61 5.40
C GLY A 214 19.08 0.32 4.03
N GLU A 215 20.25 -0.32 3.95
CA GLU A 215 20.86 -0.72 2.70
C GLU A 215 20.45 -2.14 2.31
N LEU A 216 19.98 -2.32 1.06
CA LEU A 216 19.71 -3.65 0.51
C LEU A 216 21.04 -4.36 0.25
N VAL A 217 21.21 -5.55 0.86
CA VAL A 217 22.48 -6.32 0.89
C VAL A 217 22.42 -7.49 -0.09
#